data_a31bc3d8ba156c16e5e36e8ad38b189a
#
_entry.id   a31bc3d8ba156c16e5e36e8ad38b189a
#
_cell.length_a   1.000
_cell.length_b   1.000
_cell.length_c   1.000
_cell.angle_alpha   90.00
_cell.angle_beta   90.00
_cell.angle_gamma   90.00
#
_symmetry.space_group_name_H-M   'P 1'
#
loop_
_entity.id
_entity.type
_entity.pdbx_description
1 polymer ?
#
loop_
_entity_poly.entity_id
_entity_poly.type
_entity_poly.pdbx_seq_one_letter_code
_entity_poly.pdbx_strand_id
1 'polypeptide(L)'
;MTATPELHLDGPALIFGGPYSNLQATAAVLAEAARLGIPAAHIICTGDLIAYCADPTATIDLVRSSGIHVVMGNCDEQLAASAQDCACGFPAGSACERLSAAWFAHADARVGRDARAFLAALDRKSVV
;
A
#
# COMPACT_ATOMS: atom_id res chain seq x y z
N MET A 1 -12.84 18.11 -14.93
CA MET A 1 -12.20 16.82 -15.23
C MET A 1 -10.73 16.94 -14.90
N THR A 2 -10.27 16.23 -13.87
CA THR A 2 -8.85 16.20 -13.52
C THR A 2 -8.10 15.27 -14.50
N ALA A 3 -7.00 15.74 -15.03
CA ALA A 3 -6.14 14.89 -15.85
C ALA A 3 -5.59 13.74 -15.01
N THR A 4 -5.43 12.58 -15.61
CA THR A 4 -4.74 11.45 -14.98
C THR A 4 -3.29 11.88 -14.71
N PRO A 5 -2.78 11.71 -13.48
CA PRO A 5 -1.39 12.04 -13.21
C PRO A 5 -0.46 11.21 -14.09
N GLU A 6 0.52 11.85 -14.67
CA GLU A 6 1.54 11.18 -15.47
C GLU A 6 2.89 11.33 -14.80
N LEU A 7 3.63 10.23 -14.74
CA LEU A 7 4.97 10.20 -14.21
C LEU A 7 5.95 9.89 -15.33
N HIS A 8 6.85 10.84 -15.61
CA HIS A 8 7.89 10.68 -16.61
C HIS A 8 9.22 10.43 -15.91
N LEU A 9 9.83 9.31 -16.22
CA LEU A 9 11.10 8.90 -15.62
C LEU A 9 12.18 8.87 -16.71
N ASP A 10 13.32 9.47 -16.41
CA ASP A 10 14.46 9.55 -17.31
C ASP A 10 15.59 8.59 -16.93
N GLY A 11 15.27 7.50 -16.30
CA GLY A 11 16.24 6.50 -15.88
C GLY A 11 15.55 5.25 -15.33
N PRO A 12 16.32 4.33 -14.72
CA PRO A 12 15.77 3.11 -14.17
C PRO A 12 14.72 3.38 -13.11
N ALA A 13 13.67 2.57 -13.10
CA ALA A 13 12.61 2.60 -12.10
C ALA A 13 12.57 1.29 -11.34
N LEU A 14 12.19 1.34 -10.06
CA LEU A 14 11.88 0.17 -9.27
C LEU A 14 10.38 0.17 -9.00
N ILE A 15 9.72 -0.91 -9.39
CA ILE A 15 8.29 -1.08 -9.20
C ILE A 15 8.08 -2.29 -8.30
N PHE A 16 7.35 -2.12 -7.22
CA PHE A 16 7.03 -3.21 -6.32
C PHE A 16 5.59 -3.09 -5.82
N GLY A 17 5.05 -4.19 -5.29
CA GLY A 17 3.68 -4.19 -4.80
C GLY A 17 3.53 -4.98 -3.52
N GLY A 18 2.42 -4.69 -2.83
CA GLY A 18 2.02 -5.39 -1.64
C GLY A 18 2.97 -5.32 -0.46
N PRO A 19 3.26 -4.13 0.10
CA PRO A 19 3.95 -4.03 1.38
C PRO A 19 3.29 -4.85 2.50
N TYR A 20 1.96 -4.95 2.49
CA TYR A 20 1.16 -5.85 3.35
C TYR A 20 1.49 -5.76 4.83
N SER A 21 1.67 -4.55 5.38
CA SER A 21 2.03 -4.36 6.79
C SER A 21 3.36 -5.04 7.17
N ASN A 22 4.18 -5.38 6.19
CA ASN A 22 5.47 -6.01 6.41
C ASN A 22 6.57 -4.96 6.40
N LEU A 23 6.85 -4.41 7.57
CA LEU A 23 7.81 -3.33 7.74
C LEU A 23 9.20 -3.74 7.27
N GLN A 24 9.65 -4.94 7.64
CA GLN A 24 11.00 -5.42 7.35
C GLN A 24 11.22 -5.62 5.84
N ALA A 25 10.27 -6.23 5.16
CA ALA A 25 10.34 -6.43 3.71
C ALA A 25 10.30 -5.09 2.96
N THR A 26 9.45 -4.18 3.40
CA THR A 26 9.34 -2.85 2.80
C THR A 26 10.65 -2.06 2.97
N ALA A 27 11.23 -2.09 4.17
CA ALA A 27 12.52 -1.46 4.42
C ALA A 27 13.63 -2.08 3.54
N ALA A 28 13.60 -3.39 3.34
CA ALA A 28 14.58 -4.09 2.50
C ALA A 28 14.48 -3.67 1.03
N VAL A 29 13.28 -3.50 0.50
CA VAL A 29 13.07 -3.02 -0.88
C VAL A 29 13.64 -1.61 -1.05
N LEU A 30 13.36 -0.71 -0.10
CA LEU A 30 13.86 0.65 -0.16
C LEU A 30 15.39 0.70 -0.04
N ALA A 31 15.98 -0.15 0.80
CA ALA A 31 17.43 -0.28 0.92
C ALA A 31 18.06 -0.77 -0.38
N GLU A 32 17.42 -1.74 -1.04
CA GLU A 32 17.90 -2.27 -2.34
C GLU A 32 17.84 -1.19 -3.43
N ALA A 33 16.79 -0.37 -3.45
CA ALA A 33 16.70 0.75 -4.37
C ALA A 33 17.86 1.73 -4.17
N ALA A 34 18.19 2.04 -2.92
CA ALA A 34 19.32 2.90 -2.59
C ALA A 34 20.65 2.28 -3.04
N ARG A 35 20.83 0.98 -2.82
CA ARG A 35 22.03 0.25 -3.29
C ARG A 35 22.19 0.31 -4.80
N LEU A 36 21.09 0.26 -5.53
CA LEU A 36 21.07 0.33 -7.00
C LEU A 36 21.16 1.77 -7.53
N GLY A 37 21.17 2.76 -6.66
CA GLY A 37 21.19 4.17 -7.04
C GLY A 37 19.88 4.69 -7.63
N ILE A 38 18.76 4.02 -7.32
CA ILE A 38 17.43 4.43 -7.81
C ILE A 38 16.83 5.42 -6.80
N PRO A 39 16.58 6.68 -7.20
CA PRO A 39 16.03 7.67 -6.28
C PRO A 39 14.55 7.41 -5.99
N ALA A 40 14.05 7.95 -4.88
CA ALA A 40 12.65 7.80 -4.48
C ALA A 40 11.67 8.23 -5.57
N ALA A 41 11.99 9.26 -6.33
CA ALA A 41 11.17 9.74 -7.44
C ALA A 41 11.00 8.70 -8.56
N HIS A 42 11.84 7.68 -8.62
CA HIS A 42 11.79 6.60 -9.60
C HIS A 42 11.28 5.28 -9.00
N ILE A 43 10.73 5.31 -7.80
CA ILE A 43 10.18 4.13 -7.14
C ILE A 43 8.64 4.23 -7.15
N ILE A 44 7.99 3.16 -7.57
CA ILE A 44 6.53 3.07 -7.64
C ILE A 44 6.07 1.85 -6.84
N CYS A 45 5.21 2.08 -5.86
CA CYS A 45 4.51 1.04 -5.13
C CYS A 45 3.09 0.90 -5.70
N THR A 46 2.69 -0.31 -6.05
CA THR A 46 1.39 -0.57 -6.67
C THR A 46 0.24 -0.68 -5.67
N GLY A 47 0.48 -0.39 -4.39
CA GLY A 47 -0.55 -0.32 -3.36
C GLY A 47 -0.59 -1.54 -2.45
N ASP A 48 -1.65 -1.64 -1.66
CA ASP A 48 -1.85 -2.61 -0.60
C ASP A 48 -0.76 -2.48 0.48
N LEU A 49 -0.66 -1.27 1.02
CA LEU A 49 0.31 -0.95 2.07
C LEU A 49 0.06 -1.75 3.34
N ILE A 50 -1.21 -2.05 3.60
CA ILE A 50 -1.66 -2.78 4.78
C ILE A 50 -2.38 -4.05 4.36
N ALA A 51 -1.99 -5.15 4.93
CA ALA A 51 -2.62 -6.46 4.82
C ALA A 51 -1.77 -7.47 5.58
N TYR A 52 -2.29 -8.62 5.86
CA TYR A 52 -1.65 -9.87 6.28
C TYR A 52 -0.65 -9.80 7.44
N CYS A 53 0.28 -8.84 7.46
CA CYS A 53 1.36 -8.81 8.45
C CYS A 53 1.03 -7.86 9.61
N ALA A 54 2.00 -7.65 10.52
CA ALA A 54 1.69 -7.14 11.86
C ALA A 54 1.82 -5.63 12.04
N ASP A 55 2.49 -4.92 11.12
CA ASP A 55 2.91 -3.53 11.34
C ASP A 55 2.28 -2.54 10.34
N PRO A 56 0.94 -2.38 10.34
CA PRO A 56 0.29 -1.50 9.37
C PRO A 56 0.72 -0.04 9.50
N THR A 57 0.70 0.52 10.69
CA THR A 57 1.02 1.94 10.89
C THR A 57 2.47 2.24 10.57
N ALA A 58 3.41 1.42 11.06
CA ALA A 58 4.84 1.61 10.80
C ALA A 58 5.16 1.49 9.30
N THR A 59 4.50 0.57 8.60
CA THR A 59 4.68 0.39 7.15
C THR A 59 4.17 1.60 6.38
N ILE A 60 2.98 2.11 6.74
CA ILE A 60 2.44 3.34 6.13
C ILE A 60 3.40 4.51 6.37
N ASP A 61 3.88 4.68 7.59
CA ASP A 61 4.79 5.76 7.94
C ASP A 61 6.10 5.69 7.15
N LEU A 62 6.66 4.50 6.99
CA LEU A 62 7.88 4.29 6.22
C LEU A 62 7.67 4.67 4.75
N VAL A 63 6.60 4.18 4.13
CA VAL A 63 6.28 4.47 2.73
C VAL A 63 6.04 5.97 2.55
N ARG A 64 5.25 6.56 3.44
CA ARG A 64 4.91 7.99 3.39
C ARG A 64 6.16 8.87 3.50
N SER A 65 7.05 8.56 4.42
CA SER A 65 8.28 9.34 4.64
C SER A 65 9.33 9.13 3.57
N SER A 66 9.26 8.04 2.80
CA SER A 66 10.24 7.73 1.76
C SER A 66 10.12 8.61 0.51
N GLY A 67 8.97 9.22 0.28
CA GLY A 67 8.74 10.07 -0.89
C GLY A 67 8.52 9.32 -2.20
N ILE A 68 8.27 8.02 -2.14
CA ILE A 68 8.00 7.21 -3.33
C ILE A 68 6.57 7.44 -3.85
N HIS A 69 6.33 7.05 -5.10
CA HIS A 69 4.99 7.10 -5.69
C HIS A 69 4.20 5.86 -5.28
N VAL A 70 2.94 6.06 -4.91
CA VAL A 70 2.06 4.96 -4.47
C VAL A 70 0.75 5.03 -5.22
N VAL A 71 0.32 3.89 -5.77
CA VAL A 71 -1.00 3.74 -6.36
C VAL A 71 -1.89 3.03 -5.35
N MET A 72 -3.14 3.48 -5.20
CA MET A 72 -4.08 2.90 -4.24
C MET A 72 -4.43 1.46 -4.59
N GLY A 73 -4.20 0.53 -3.64
CA GLY A 73 -4.69 -0.84 -3.74
C GLY A 73 -6.08 -0.98 -3.14
N ASN A 74 -6.71 -2.14 -3.31
CA ASN A 74 -8.05 -2.38 -2.76
C ASN A 74 -8.05 -2.39 -1.23
N CYS A 75 -7.00 -2.89 -0.60
CA CYS A 75 -6.89 -2.88 0.86
C CYS A 75 -6.80 -1.45 1.40
N ASP A 76 -6.03 -0.60 0.75
CA ASP A 76 -5.89 0.81 1.11
C ASP A 76 -7.24 1.53 1.00
N GLU A 77 -7.95 1.30 -0.10
CA GLU A 77 -9.25 1.92 -0.37
C GLU A 77 -10.29 1.52 0.69
N GLN A 78 -10.39 0.23 0.99
CA GLN A 78 -11.35 -0.28 1.96
C GLN A 78 -11.05 0.21 3.37
N LEU A 79 -9.79 0.21 3.78
CA LEU A 79 -9.41 0.72 5.09
C LEU A 79 -9.66 2.23 5.21
N ALA A 80 -9.31 3.00 4.19
CA ALA A 80 -9.55 4.45 4.16
C ALA A 80 -11.04 4.78 4.24
N ALA A 81 -11.90 3.99 3.61
CA ALA A 81 -13.34 4.15 3.64
C ALA A 81 -14.00 3.57 4.90
N SER A 82 -13.22 2.97 5.80
CA SER A 82 -13.72 2.27 7.00
C SER A 82 -14.72 1.16 6.64
N ALA A 83 -14.47 0.44 5.55
CA ALA A 83 -15.27 -0.69 5.14
C ALA A 83 -15.15 -1.85 6.14
N GLN A 84 -16.03 -2.86 6.03
CA GLN A 84 -16.03 -3.99 6.95
C GLN A 84 -15.01 -5.06 6.60
N ASP A 85 -14.53 -5.08 5.37
CA ASP A 85 -13.52 -6.03 4.91
C ASP A 85 -12.67 -5.44 3.78
N CYS A 86 -11.67 -6.18 3.34
CA CYS A 86 -10.73 -5.74 2.32
C CYS A 86 -11.25 -5.81 0.88
N ALA A 87 -12.42 -6.38 0.66
CA ALA A 87 -12.94 -6.69 -0.68
C ALA A 87 -11.98 -7.58 -1.50
N CYS A 88 -11.35 -8.55 -0.85
CA CYS A 88 -10.33 -9.41 -1.46
C CYS A 88 -10.93 -10.52 -2.36
N GLY A 89 -12.26 -10.73 -2.29
CA GLY A 89 -12.95 -11.62 -3.22
C GLY A 89 -12.84 -13.11 -2.91
N PHE A 90 -12.43 -13.49 -1.70
CA PHE A 90 -12.35 -14.89 -1.31
C PHE A 90 -13.75 -15.49 -1.10
N PRO A 91 -13.95 -16.79 -1.42
CA PRO A 91 -15.24 -17.42 -1.20
C PRO A 91 -15.67 -17.39 0.26
N ALA A 92 -16.97 -17.14 0.50
CA ALA A 92 -17.54 -17.09 1.84
C ALA A 92 -17.32 -18.42 2.57
N GLY A 93 -16.91 -18.37 3.84
CA GLY A 93 -16.63 -19.52 4.67
C GLY A 93 -15.29 -20.20 4.41
N SER A 94 -14.51 -19.74 3.45
CA SER A 94 -13.19 -20.30 3.16
C SER A 94 -12.16 -19.91 4.23
N ALA A 95 -11.07 -20.67 4.32
CA ALA A 95 -9.96 -20.34 5.22
C ALA A 95 -9.34 -18.98 4.84
N CYS A 96 -9.24 -18.69 3.54
CA CYS A 96 -8.74 -17.42 3.05
C CYS A 96 -9.62 -16.24 3.46
N GLU A 97 -10.93 -16.39 3.42
CA GLU A 97 -11.87 -15.37 3.86
C GLU A 97 -11.72 -15.09 5.37
N ARG A 98 -11.61 -16.15 6.19
CA ARG A 98 -11.40 -15.99 7.63
C ARG A 98 -10.08 -15.31 7.98
N LEU A 99 -8.99 -15.68 7.29
CA LEU A 99 -7.68 -15.06 7.47
C LEU A 99 -7.70 -13.59 7.03
N SER A 100 -8.36 -13.32 5.91
CA SER A 100 -8.55 -11.98 5.38
C SER A 100 -9.29 -11.08 6.37
N ALA A 101 -10.38 -11.56 6.95
CA ALA A 101 -11.14 -10.81 7.95
C ALA A 101 -10.28 -10.52 9.20
N ALA A 102 -9.46 -11.48 9.63
CA ALA A 102 -8.63 -11.34 10.82
C ALA A 102 -7.56 -10.25 10.66
N TRP A 103 -6.81 -10.24 9.57
CA TRP A 103 -5.78 -9.22 9.39
C TRP A 103 -6.39 -7.84 9.12
N PHE A 104 -7.53 -7.78 8.45
CA PHE A 104 -8.20 -6.51 8.19
C PHE A 104 -8.67 -5.86 9.50
N ALA A 105 -9.27 -6.64 10.40
CA ALA A 105 -9.65 -6.17 11.73
C ALA A 105 -8.43 -5.69 12.54
N HIS A 106 -7.31 -6.39 12.45
CA HIS A 106 -6.05 -6.01 13.10
C HIS A 106 -5.56 -4.64 12.59
N ALA A 107 -5.55 -4.44 11.28
CA ALA A 107 -5.15 -3.17 10.68
C ALA A 107 -6.15 -2.06 11.01
N ASP A 108 -7.43 -2.35 10.92
CA ASP A 108 -8.52 -1.39 11.19
C ASP A 108 -8.42 -0.83 12.62
N ALA A 109 -8.05 -1.66 13.59
CA ALA A 109 -7.90 -1.26 14.97
C ALA A 109 -6.67 -0.37 15.23
N ARG A 110 -5.67 -0.41 14.37
CA ARG A 110 -4.36 0.24 14.58
C ARG A 110 -4.12 1.48 13.74
N VAL A 111 -4.71 1.54 12.55
CA VAL A 111 -4.47 2.67 11.62
C VAL A 111 -5.32 3.86 12.02
N GLY A 112 -4.67 4.94 12.38
CA GLY A 112 -5.32 6.16 12.85
C GLY A 112 -5.84 7.05 11.72
N ARG A 113 -6.42 8.17 12.10
CA ARG A 113 -7.09 9.11 11.18
C ARG A 113 -6.14 9.67 10.12
N ASP A 114 -4.96 10.11 10.51
CA ASP A 114 -4.00 10.74 9.59
C ASP A 114 -3.50 9.75 8.54
N ALA A 115 -3.22 8.52 8.96
CA ALA A 115 -2.81 7.47 8.05
C ALA A 115 -3.94 7.11 7.07
N ARG A 116 -5.19 7.05 7.54
CA ARG A 116 -6.35 6.81 6.67
C ARG A 116 -6.54 7.93 5.66
N ALA A 117 -6.31 9.18 6.06
CA ALA A 117 -6.38 10.32 5.15
C ALA A 117 -5.30 10.22 4.06
N PHE A 118 -4.12 9.77 4.42
CA PHE A 118 -3.05 9.50 3.45
C PHE A 118 -3.46 8.41 2.46
N LEU A 119 -4.02 7.29 2.94
CA LEU A 119 -4.50 6.22 2.06
C LEU A 119 -5.61 6.69 1.13
N ALA A 120 -6.54 7.49 1.64
CA ALA A 120 -7.66 8.03 0.84
C ALA A 120 -7.18 8.96 -0.27
N ALA A 121 -6.05 9.62 -0.09
CA ALA A 121 -5.49 10.57 -1.05
C ALA A 121 -4.60 9.90 -2.12
N LEU A 122 -4.37 8.59 -2.06
CA LEU A 122 -3.56 7.89 -3.05
C LEU A 122 -4.24 7.88 -4.43
N ASP A 123 -3.41 7.92 -5.47
CA ASP A 123 -3.89 7.84 -6.84
C ASP A 123 -4.47 6.45 -7.12
N ARG A 124 -5.61 6.41 -7.80
CA ARG A 124 -6.24 5.14 -8.19
C ARG A 124 -5.49 4.51 -9.36
N LYS A 125 -5.50 3.16 -9.41
CA LYS A 125 -4.97 2.43 -10.56
C LYS A 125 -5.80 2.75 -11.79
N SER A 126 -5.12 3.06 -12.89
CA SER A 126 -5.79 3.11 -14.18
C SER A 126 -6.19 1.71 -14.58
N VAL A 127 -7.47 1.54 -14.89
CA VAL A 127 -7.96 0.32 -15.54
C VAL A 127 -7.96 0.60 -17.02
N VAL A 128 -7.04 -0.02 -17.69
CA VAL A 128 -6.93 0.11 -19.15
C VAL A 128 -7.61 -1.06 -19.81
#